data_37de2bfbd6d8f8240f3584012f786444
#
_entry.id   37de2bfbd6d8f8240f3584012f786444
#
_cell.length_a   1.000
_cell.length_b   1.000
_cell.length_c   1.000
_cell.angle_alpha   90.00
_cell.angle_beta   90.00
_cell.angle_gamma   90.00
#
_symmetry.space_group_name_H-M   'P 1'
#
loop_
_entity.id
_entity.type
_entity.pdbx_description
1 polymer ?
#
loop_
_entity_poly.entity_id
_entity_poly.type
_entity_poly.pdbx_seq_one_letter_code
_entity_poly.pdbx_strand_id
1 'polypeptide(L)'
;VSRFAMRFVAAAADIDELGHVNNAVWVRWIQDIATAHWASVAPAAHQAAYAWVVTRHAIDYRGNLAEGEGVTAETWVGVPKGARFDRHVRFTGDDGRVKVEAVTTWALIDRATGRLLRVREDIAAPFLAG
;
A
#
# COMPACT_ATOMS: atom_id res chain seq x y z
N VAL A 1 13.02 -7.39 -6.54
CA VAL A 1 11.84 -7.03 -5.75
C VAL A 1 10.63 -6.96 -6.66
N SER A 2 9.56 -7.66 -6.27
CA SER A 2 8.29 -7.62 -6.99
C SER A 2 7.66 -6.24 -6.88
N ARG A 3 7.27 -5.67 -8.03
CA ARG A 3 6.51 -4.42 -8.08
C ARG A 3 5.10 -4.72 -8.55
N PHE A 4 4.14 -4.06 -7.93
CA PHE A 4 2.73 -4.22 -8.25
C PHE A 4 2.15 -2.84 -8.58
N ALA A 5 1.38 -2.75 -9.64
CA ALA A 5 0.76 -1.51 -10.06
C ALA A 5 -0.76 -1.62 -10.10
N MET A 6 -1.41 -0.50 -9.80
CA MET A 6 -2.86 -0.40 -9.78
C MET A 6 -3.26 1.02 -10.15
N ARG A 7 -4.37 1.17 -10.88
CA ARG A 7 -4.85 2.48 -11.28
C ARG A 7 -6.02 2.91 -10.40
N PHE A 8 -6.02 4.19 -10.05
CA PHE A 8 -7.15 4.83 -9.34
C PHE A 8 -7.61 6.05 -10.13
N VAL A 9 -8.89 6.34 -10.06
CA VAL A 9 -9.50 7.54 -10.65
C VAL A 9 -10.26 8.29 -9.55
N ALA A 10 -10.03 9.59 -9.46
CA ALA A 10 -10.69 10.42 -8.47
C ALA A 10 -12.18 10.57 -8.80
N ALA A 11 -13.04 10.04 -7.96
CA ALA A 11 -14.48 10.18 -8.08
C ALA A 11 -14.96 11.47 -7.39
N ALA A 12 -16.16 11.91 -7.69
CA ALA A 12 -16.73 13.11 -7.07
C ALA A 12 -16.71 13.04 -5.54
N ALA A 13 -17.01 11.87 -4.97
CA ALA A 13 -17.02 11.66 -3.52
C ALA A 13 -15.63 11.73 -2.87
N ASP A 14 -14.56 11.65 -3.66
CA ASP A 14 -13.18 11.69 -3.17
C ASP A 14 -12.65 13.13 -3.05
N ILE A 15 -13.38 14.10 -3.61
CA ILE A 15 -12.92 15.48 -3.74
C ILE A 15 -13.40 16.31 -2.55
N ASP A 16 -12.50 17.08 -1.96
CA ASP A 16 -12.80 18.01 -0.87
C ASP A 16 -13.26 19.38 -1.38
N GLU A 17 -13.52 20.29 -0.46
CA GLU A 17 -13.99 21.65 -0.78
C GLU A 17 -12.98 22.49 -1.58
N LEU A 18 -11.70 22.09 -1.58
CA LEU A 18 -10.66 22.77 -2.35
C LEU A 18 -10.55 22.25 -3.79
N GLY A 19 -11.37 21.29 -4.17
CA GLY A 19 -11.32 20.68 -5.50
C GLY A 19 -10.22 19.64 -5.68
N HIS A 20 -9.66 19.15 -4.59
CA HIS A 20 -8.56 18.18 -4.57
C HIS A 20 -8.99 16.89 -3.89
N VAL A 21 -8.30 15.80 -4.21
CA VAL A 21 -8.51 14.53 -3.51
C VAL A 21 -8.22 14.73 -2.02
N ASN A 22 -9.17 14.34 -1.18
CA ASN A 22 -9.05 14.43 0.26
C ASN A 22 -7.89 13.56 0.75
N ASN A 23 -7.14 14.06 1.74
CA ASN A 23 -5.98 13.33 2.31
C ASN A 23 -6.33 11.91 2.75
N ALA A 24 -7.51 11.69 3.31
CA ALA A 24 -7.96 10.37 3.76
C ALA A 24 -8.14 9.39 2.59
N VAL A 25 -8.46 9.88 1.40
CA VAL A 25 -8.61 9.05 0.20
C VAL A 25 -7.26 8.49 -0.23
N TRP A 26 -6.20 9.30 -0.19
CA TRP A 26 -4.85 8.83 -0.48
C TRP A 26 -4.45 7.69 0.47
N VAL A 27 -4.76 7.80 1.76
CA VAL A 27 -4.50 6.74 2.75
C VAL A 27 -5.28 5.48 2.40
N ARG A 28 -6.54 5.60 2.01
CA ARG A 28 -7.35 4.46 1.57
C ARG A 28 -6.74 3.77 0.35
N TRP A 29 -6.30 4.54 -0.64
CA TRP A 29 -5.66 3.99 -1.84
C TRP A 29 -4.33 3.28 -1.52
N ILE A 30 -3.56 3.81 -0.57
CA ILE A 30 -2.35 3.15 -0.07
C ILE A 30 -2.68 1.78 0.51
N GLN A 31 -3.75 1.67 1.28
CA GLN A 31 -4.20 0.40 1.84
C GLN A 31 -4.75 -0.53 0.76
N ASP A 32 -5.51 0.00 -0.18
CA ASP A 32 -6.11 -0.80 -1.26
C ASP A 32 -5.05 -1.48 -2.11
N ILE A 33 -4.00 -0.76 -2.50
CA ILE A 33 -2.93 -1.36 -3.31
C ILE A 33 -2.12 -2.38 -2.51
N ALA A 34 -1.89 -2.14 -1.23
CA ALA A 34 -1.20 -3.09 -0.35
C ALA A 34 -1.99 -4.39 -0.23
N THR A 35 -3.29 -4.29 -0.02
CA THR A 35 -4.19 -5.44 0.07
C THR A 35 -4.24 -6.21 -1.25
N ALA A 36 -4.32 -5.50 -2.37
CA ALA A 36 -4.35 -6.12 -3.70
C ALA A 36 -3.03 -6.86 -4.00
N HIS A 37 -1.89 -6.28 -3.64
CA HIS A 37 -0.59 -6.92 -3.82
C HIS A 37 -0.49 -8.21 -2.99
N TRP A 38 -0.85 -8.15 -1.70
CA TRP A 38 -0.90 -9.32 -0.83
C TRP A 38 -1.78 -10.42 -1.41
N ALA A 39 -2.99 -10.06 -1.84
CA ALA A 39 -3.92 -11.02 -2.43
C ALA A 39 -3.37 -11.67 -3.72
N SER A 40 -2.55 -10.95 -4.48
CA SER A 40 -2.01 -11.45 -5.76
C SER A 40 -0.81 -12.38 -5.59
N VAL A 41 0.01 -12.21 -4.54
CA VAL A 41 1.28 -12.95 -4.41
C VAL A 41 1.31 -13.93 -3.24
N ALA A 42 0.54 -13.70 -2.17
CA ALA A 42 0.60 -14.55 -1.00
C ALA A 42 -0.14 -15.87 -1.24
N PRO A 43 0.42 -17.00 -0.81
CA PRO A 43 -0.31 -18.26 -0.82
C PRO A 43 -1.61 -18.17 -0.02
N ALA A 44 -2.64 -18.91 -0.43
CA ALA A 44 -3.93 -18.92 0.27
C ALA A 44 -3.79 -19.26 1.75
N ALA A 45 -2.89 -20.16 2.11
CA ALA A 45 -2.62 -20.54 3.50
C ALA A 45 -2.10 -19.36 4.32
N HIS A 46 -1.24 -18.51 3.73
CA HIS A 46 -0.75 -17.30 4.40
C HIS A 46 -1.86 -16.27 4.59
N GLN A 47 -2.69 -16.07 3.57
CA GLN A 47 -3.83 -15.15 3.66
C GLN A 47 -4.83 -15.57 4.74
N ALA A 48 -5.02 -16.87 4.93
CA ALA A 48 -5.90 -17.41 5.97
C ALA A 48 -5.31 -17.29 7.37
N ALA A 49 -3.99 -17.47 7.51
CA ALA A 49 -3.32 -17.55 8.80
C ALA A 49 -2.87 -16.19 9.36
N TYR A 50 -2.55 -15.25 8.49
CA TYR A 50 -1.89 -13.99 8.87
C TYR A 50 -2.69 -12.78 8.44
N ALA A 51 -2.51 -11.69 9.19
CA ALA A 51 -3.00 -10.37 8.83
C ALA A 51 -1.90 -9.33 9.07
N TRP A 52 -2.04 -8.20 8.40
CA TRP A 52 -1.12 -7.08 8.53
C TRP A 52 -1.83 -5.91 9.18
N VAL A 53 -1.19 -5.28 10.15
CA VAL A 53 -1.69 -4.05 10.76
C VAL A 53 -0.71 -2.91 10.52
N VAL A 54 -1.23 -1.74 10.20
CA VAL A 54 -0.40 -0.55 10.00
C VAL A 54 0.06 -0.02 11.34
N THR A 55 1.36 0.22 11.46
CA THR A 55 1.93 0.86 12.65
C THR A 55 2.39 2.29 12.37
N ARG A 56 2.63 2.64 11.10
CA ARG A 56 3.09 3.98 10.73
C ARG A 56 2.83 4.24 9.26
N HIS A 57 2.41 5.47 8.95
CA HIS A 57 2.45 6.05 7.61
C HIS A 57 3.38 7.26 7.61
N ALA A 58 4.25 7.35 6.60
CA ALA A 58 4.97 8.57 6.28
C ALA A 58 4.61 8.93 4.84
N ILE A 59 3.88 10.04 4.66
CA ILE A 59 3.28 10.41 3.38
C ILE A 59 3.73 11.80 3.00
N ASP A 60 4.29 11.94 1.78
CA ASP A 60 4.63 13.23 1.18
C ASP A 60 3.60 13.54 0.09
N TYR A 61 2.86 14.61 0.28
CA TYR A 61 1.89 15.12 -0.68
C TYR A 61 2.58 16.14 -1.57
N ARG A 62 2.96 15.74 -2.78
CA ARG A 62 3.72 16.58 -3.72
C ARG A 62 2.82 17.26 -4.76
N GLY A 63 1.65 16.73 -5.00
CA GLY A 63 0.67 17.24 -5.94
C GLY A 63 -0.70 16.70 -5.59
N ASN A 64 -1.65 16.88 -6.50
CA ASN A 64 -3.01 16.42 -6.26
C ASN A 64 -3.71 16.08 -7.58
N LEU A 65 -4.95 15.63 -7.47
CA LEU A 65 -5.83 15.30 -8.58
C LEU A 65 -7.15 16.06 -8.42
N ALA A 66 -7.73 16.46 -9.53
CA ALA A 66 -9.11 16.91 -9.61
C ALA A 66 -10.03 15.73 -9.93
N GLU A 67 -11.35 15.94 -9.80
CA GLU A 67 -12.34 14.93 -10.16
C GLU A 67 -12.13 14.43 -11.59
N GLY A 68 -12.22 13.14 -11.78
CA GLY A 68 -12.06 12.48 -13.07
C GLY A 68 -10.61 12.21 -13.49
N GLU A 69 -9.64 12.80 -12.82
CA GLU A 69 -8.24 12.54 -13.11
C GLU A 69 -7.78 11.20 -12.54
N GLY A 70 -6.89 10.54 -13.27
CA GLY A 70 -6.36 9.23 -12.90
C GLY A 70 -4.92 9.29 -12.41
N VAL A 71 -4.55 8.27 -11.66
CA VAL A 71 -3.22 8.09 -11.12
C VAL A 71 -2.84 6.62 -11.17
N THR A 72 -1.58 6.34 -11.48
CA THR A 72 -1.03 4.99 -11.39
C THR A 72 -0.27 4.86 -10.08
N ALA A 73 -0.70 3.92 -9.24
CA ALA A 73 0.00 3.57 -8.02
C ALA A 73 0.94 2.40 -8.29
N GLU A 74 2.15 2.50 -7.77
CA GLU A 74 3.14 1.43 -7.82
C GLU A 74 3.62 1.15 -6.40
N THR A 75 3.71 -0.13 -6.02
CA THR A 75 4.13 -0.52 -4.69
C THR A 75 5.18 -1.62 -4.73
N TRP A 76 6.08 -1.59 -3.76
CA TRP A 76 7.11 -2.59 -3.52
C TRP A 76 7.49 -2.58 -2.04
N VAL A 77 8.15 -3.64 -1.58
CA VAL A 77 8.52 -3.78 -0.17
C VAL A 77 10.02 -3.69 0.02
N GLY A 78 10.43 -3.30 1.21
CA GLY A 78 11.82 -3.34 1.65
C GLY A 78 12.18 -4.67 2.30
N VAL A 79 13.23 -4.68 3.10
CA VAL A 79 13.68 -5.86 3.84
C VAL A 79 12.91 -5.94 5.16
N PRO A 80 12.33 -7.11 5.52
CA PRO A 80 11.64 -7.25 6.79
C PRO A 80 12.60 -7.12 7.97
N LYS A 81 12.09 -6.53 9.06
CA LYS A 81 12.83 -6.34 10.32
C LYS A 81 11.95 -6.84 11.47
N GLY A 82 12.26 -8.02 12.00
CA GLY A 82 11.44 -8.64 13.04
C GLY A 82 10.01 -8.87 12.56
N ALA A 83 9.03 -8.29 13.24
CA ALA A 83 7.62 -8.38 12.88
C ALA A 83 7.19 -7.33 11.85
N ARG A 84 8.09 -6.42 11.45
CA ARG A 84 7.75 -5.26 10.64
C ARG A 84 8.25 -5.38 9.22
N PHE A 85 7.48 -4.81 8.30
CA PHE A 85 7.76 -4.81 6.88
C PHE A 85 7.39 -3.43 6.32
N ASP A 86 8.35 -2.71 5.76
CA ASP A 86 8.09 -1.42 5.13
C ASP A 86 7.64 -1.62 3.69
N ARG A 87 6.62 -0.87 3.31
CA ARG A 87 6.09 -0.84 1.96
C ARG A 87 6.17 0.57 1.40
N HIS A 88 6.68 0.68 0.19
CA HIS A 88 6.71 1.93 -0.56
C HIS A 88 5.54 1.99 -1.51
N VAL A 89 4.93 3.16 -1.65
CA VAL A 89 3.88 3.42 -2.64
C VAL A 89 4.18 4.76 -3.31
N ARG A 90 4.11 4.76 -4.64
CA ARG A 90 4.27 5.98 -5.44
C ARG A 90 3.06 6.13 -6.34
N PHE A 91 2.46 7.31 -6.31
CA PHE A 91 1.34 7.67 -7.18
C PHE A 91 1.82 8.66 -8.22
N THR A 92 1.73 8.27 -9.48
CA THR A 92 2.12 9.11 -10.62
C THR A 92 0.89 9.45 -11.44
N GLY A 93 0.65 10.74 -11.64
CA GLY A 93 -0.47 11.22 -12.45
C GLY A 93 -0.27 10.94 -13.94
N ASP A 94 -1.33 11.10 -14.72
CA ASP A 94 -1.28 10.91 -16.17
C ASP A 94 -0.42 11.98 -16.87
N ASP A 95 -0.10 13.06 -16.16
CA ASP A 95 0.86 14.09 -16.60
C ASP A 95 2.33 13.69 -16.38
N GLY A 96 2.58 12.51 -15.85
CA GLY A 96 3.93 12.01 -15.55
C GLY A 96 4.51 12.52 -14.23
N ARG A 97 3.78 13.34 -13.49
CA ARG A 97 4.26 13.88 -12.21
C ARG A 97 3.88 13.02 -11.03
N VAL A 98 4.80 12.86 -10.10
CA VAL A 98 4.55 12.19 -8.83
C VAL A 98 3.64 13.08 -7.98
N LYS A 99 2.50 12.55 -7.58
CA LYS A 99 1.51 13.26 -6.76
C LYS A 99 1.68 12.98 -5.27
N VAL A 100 1.94 11.72 -4.92
CA VAL A 100 2.11 11.27 -3.54
C VAL A 100 3.16 10.18 -3.50
N GLU A 101 4.00 10.20 -2.46
CA GLU A 101 4.91 9.13 -2.12
C GLU A 101 4.72 8.77 -0.66
N ALA A 102 4.74 7.47 -0.37
CA ALA A 102 4.51 7.01 0.99
C ALA A 102 5.42 5.83 1.35
N VAL A 103 5.76 5.76 2.63
CA VAL A 103 6.31 4.56 3.26
C VAL A 103 5.37 4.18 4.39
N THR A 104 4.85 2.97 4.33
CA THR A 104 3.95 2.43 5.34
C THR A 104 4.63 1.26 6.02
N THR A 105 4.68 1.28 7.34
CA THR A 105 5.20 0.16 8.13
C THR A 105 4.04 -0.72 8.55
N TRP A 106 4.11 -1.99 8.17
CA TRP A 106 3.13 -3.02 8.52
C TRP A 106 3.73 -3.97 9.53
N ALA A 107 2.92 -4.44 10.45
CA ALA A 107 3.29 -5.50 11.40
C ALA A 107 2.46 -6.75 11.14
N LEU A 108 3.11 -7.90 11.22
CA LEU A 108 2.49 -9.20 10.98
C LEU A 108 1.84 -9.71 12.26
N ILE A 109 0.60 -10.15 12.17
CA ILE A 109 -0.10 -10.78 13.27
C ILE A 109 -0.67 -12.15 12.87
N ASP A 110 -0.77 -13.03 13.85
CA ASP A 110 -1.49 -14.28 13.73
C ASP A 110 -2.99 -14.00 13.87
N ARG A 111 -3.79 -14.39 12.88
CA ARG A 111 -5.24 -14.16 12.91
C ARG A 111 -5.93 -14.89 14.06
N ALA A 112 -5.45 -16.08 14.41
CA ALA A 112 -6.08 -16.89 15.45
C ALA A 112 -5.84 -16.35 16.86
N THR A 113 -4.63 -15.82 17.13
CA THR A 113 -4.22 -15.39 18.46
C THR A 113 -4.12 -13.88 18.64
N GLY A 114 -4.05 -13.13 17.53
CA GLY A 114 -3.78 -11.69 17.55
C GLY A 114 -2.35 -11.34 17.93
N ARG A 115 -1.47 -12.33 18.04
CA ARG A 115 -0.07 -12.11 18.44
C ARG A 115 0.76 -11.58 17.29
N LEU A 116 1.71 -10.71 17.64
CA LEU A 116 2.74 -10.23 16.74
C LEU A 116 3.67 -11.38 16.37
N LEU A 117 3.97 -11.53 15.07
CA LEU A 117 4.82 -12.57 14.55
C LEU A 117 6.00 -11.98 13.80
N ARG A 118 7.15 -12.66 13.86
CA ARG A 118 8.29 -12.33 13.01
C ARG A 118 7.92 -12.60 11.54
N VAL A 119 8.31 -11.68 10.66
CA VAL A 119 8.15 -11.88 9.21
C VAL A 119 9.26 -12.83 8.74
N ARG A 120 8.93 -14.10 8.64
CA ARG A 120 9.86 -15.13 8.20
C ARG A 120 10.09 -15.04 6.69
N GLU A 121 11.16 -15.70 6.24
CA GLU A 121 11.56 -15.71 4.84
C GLU A 121 10.45 -16.23 3.90
N ASP A 122 9.72 -17.27 4.32
CA ASP A 122 8.63 -17.83 3.52
C ASP A 122 7.46 -16.85 3.31
N ILE A 123 7.24 -15.97 4.29
CA ILE A 123 6.18 -14.94 4.20
C ILE A 123 6.66 -13.77 3.32
N ALA A 124 7.91 -13.38 3.44
CA ALA A 124 8.47 -12.26 2.67
C ALA A 124 8.80 -12.63 1.22
N ALA A 125 9.18 -13.87 0.96
CA ALA A 125 9.67 -14.32 -0.33
C ALA A 125 8.78 -13.95 -1.54
N PRO A 126 7.44 -14.09 -1.49
CA PRO A 126 6.59 -13.73 -2.63
C PRO A 126 6.70 -12.25 -3.04
N PHE A 127 7.02 -11.36 -2.09
CA PHE A 127 7.19 -9.93 -2.36
C PHE A 127 8.59 -9.59 -2.85
N LEU A 128 9.57 -10.41 -2.51
CA LEU A 128 10.99 -10.18 -2.83
C LEU A 128 11.41 -10.89 -4.12
N ALA A 129 10.61 -11.82 -4.61
CA ALA A 129 10.84 -12.54 -5.85
C ALA A 129 10.54 -11.66 -7.06
N GLY A 130 11.27 -11.81 -8.10
CA GLY A 130 11.06 -11.09 -9.36
C GLY A 130 12.03 -9.99 -9.68
#